data_c978ad472350909dd7efc7496268624b
#
_entry.id   c978ad472350909dd7efc7496268624b
#
_cell.length_a   1.000
_cell.length_b   1.000
_cell.length_c   1.000
_cell.angle_alpha   90.00
_cell.angle_beta   90.00
_cell.angle_gamma   90.00
#
_symmetry.space_group_name_H-M   'P 1'
#
loop_
_entity.id
_entity.type
_entity.pdbx_description
1 polymer ?
#
loop_
_entity_poly.entity_id
_entity_poly.type
_entity_poly.pdbx_seq_one_letter_code
_entity_poly.pdbx_strand_id
1 'polypeptide(L)'
;MTDVQKLEIVRTLLDDGSGYSPTDETLNTYIEVAGNEILAWMYHLVGGVPSNVTAVPAKYESVQIYAVVNGWTHAGTEGQGLSIENGVHRDFKYTDMLDYIRNNVLPIVRVGAVSAS
;
A
#
# COMPACT_ATOMS: atom_id res chain seq x y z
N MET A 1 -4.59 9.45 -10.99
CA MET A 1 -3.13 9.24 -11.03
C MET A 1 -2.83 7.98 -11.83
N THR A 2 -1.87 8.06 -12.73
CA THR A 2 -1.51 6.90 -13.54
C THR A 2 -0.57 5.97 -12.78
N ASP A 3 -0.42 4.75 -13.28
CA ASP A 3 0.50 3.81 -12.66
C ASP A 3 1.93 4.33 -12.69
N VAL A 4 2.30 4.99 -13.77
CA VAL A 4 3.64 5.58 -13.90
C VAL A 4 3.85 6.67 -12.84
N GLN A 5 2.85 7.50 -12.61
CA GLN A 5 2.94 8.54 -11.59
C GLN A 5 3.09 7.95 -10.20
N LYS A 6 2.33 6.90 -9.90
CA LYS A 6 2.43 6.23 -8.61
C LYS A 6 3.82 5.66 -8.40
N LEU A 7 4.35 5.01 -9.43
CA LEU A 7 5.70 4.43 -9.37
C LEU A 7 6.75 5.50 -9.11
N GLU A 8 6.66 6.62 -9.81
CA GLU A 8 7.63 7.69 -9.64
C GLU A 8 7.60 8.26 -8.22
N ILE A 9 6.42 8.43 -7.66
CA ILE A 9 6.28 8.95 -6.30
C ILE A 9 6.85 7.96 -5.30
N VAL A 10 6.54 6.68 -5.45
CA VAL A 10 7.07 5.66 -4.54
C VAL A 10 8.60 5.65 -4.60
N ARG A 11 9.18 5.72 -5.80
CA ARG A 11 10.63 5.74 -5.92
C ARG A 11 11.23 6.95 -5.24
N THR A 12 10.63 8.11 -5.41
CA THR A 12 11.10 9.33 -4.78
C THR A 12 11.09 9.19 -3.26
N LEU A 13 10.00 8.63 -2.73
CA LEU A 13 9.86 8.50 -1.29
C LEU A 13 10.77 7.42 -0.69
N LEU A 14 11.17 6.44 -1.49
CA LEU A 14 12.07 5.39 -1.02
C LEU A 14 13.54 5.74 -1.18
N ASP A 15 13.85 6.81 -1.87
CA ASP A 15 15.23 7.20 -2.10
C ASP A 15 15.83 7.77 -0.82
N ASP A 16 16.65 6.98 -0.17
CA ASP A 16 17.29 7.37 1.08
C ASP A 16 18.81 7.49 0.95
N GLY A 17 19.30 7.49 -0.28
CA GLY A 17 20.73 7.63 -0.52
C GLY A 17 21.54 6.37 -0.32
N SER A 18 20.91 5.27 0.01
CA SER A 18 21.62 4.01 0.25
C SER A 18 22.05 3.31 -1.03
N GLY A 19 21.46 3.69 -2.14
CA GLY A 19 21.72 3.02 -3.40
C GLY A 19 20.88 1.77 -3.62
N TYR A 20 20.20 1.32 -2.60
CA TYR A 20 19.31 0.18 -2.76
C TYR A 20 17.95 0.64 -3.26
N SER A 21 17.44 -0.04 -4.26
CA SER A 21 16.13 0.28 -4.77
C SER A 21 15.53 -0.98 -5.40
N PRO A 22 14.29 -1.32 -5.02
CA PRO A 22 13.60 -2.42 -5.69
C PRO A 22 13.40 -2.09 -7.16
N THR A 23 13.25 -3.13 -7.98
CA THR A 23 13.00 -2.92 -9.41
C THR A 23 11.63 -2.31 -9.63
N ASP A 24 11.46 -1.69 -10.80
CA ASP A 24 10.15 -1.14 -11.19
C ASP A 24 9.08 -2.22 -11.16
N GLU A 25 9.41 -3.40 -11.63
CA GLU A 25 8.47 -4.51 -11.65
C GLU A 25 8.02 -4.87 -10.24
N THR A 26 8.95 -4.94 -9.31
CA THR A 26 8.64 -5.25 -7.92
C THR A 26 7.76 -4.17 -7.31
N LEU A 27 8.11 -2.91 -7.51
CA LEU A 27 7.33 -1.81 -6.98
C LEU A 27 5.93 -1.76 -7.58
N ASN A 28 5.81 -1.98 -8.88
CA ASN A 28 4.50 -2.01 -9.52
C ASN A 28 3.63 -3.13 -8.95
N THR A 29 4.24 -4.28 -8.67
CA THR A 29 3.51 -5.39 -8.07
C THR A 29 2.92 -5.00 -6.72
N TYR A 30 3.72 -4.37 -5.87
CA TYR A 30 3.22 -3.99 -4.55
C TYR A 30 2.25 -2.81 -4.59
N ILE A 31 2.40 -1.92 -5.54
CA ILE A 31 1.42 -0.85 -5.74
C ILE A 31 0.08 -1.46 -6.11
N GLU A 32 0.09 -2.46 -6.99
CA GLU A 32 -1.13 -3.16 -7.36
C GLU A 32 -1.73 -3.93 -6.19
N VAL A 33 -0.88 -4.63 -5.44
CA VAL A 33 -1.34 -5.35 -4.24
C VAL A 33 -1.97 -4.37 -3.25
N ALA A 34 -1.34 -3.24 -3.01
CA ALA A 34 -1.88 -2.23 -2.10
C ALA A 34 -3.24 -1.74 -2.59
N GLY A 35 -3.39 -1.51 -3.88
CA GLY A 35 -4.67 -1.09 -4.44
C GLY A 35 -5.76 -2.13 -4.21
N ASN A 36 -5.43 -3.40 -4.43
CA ASN A 36 -6.38 -4.48 -4.22
C ASN A 36 -6.77 -4.60 -2.75
N GLU A 37 -5.81 -4.43 -1.85
CA GLU A 37 -6.11 -4.48 -0.43
C GLU A 37 -6.96 -3.32 0.04
N ILE A 38 -6.76 -2.14 -0.54
CA ILE A 38 -7.60 -0.99 -0.24
C ILE A 38 -9.05 -1.29 -0.64
N LEU A 39 -9.24 -1.79 -1.84
CA LEU A 39 -10.59 -2.12 -2.32
C LEU A 39 -11.23 -3.22 -1.47
N ALA A 40 -10.47 -4.25 -1.15
CA ALA A 40 -10.98 -5.33 -0.31
C ALA A 40 -11.41 -4.81 1.06
N TRP A 41 -10.62 -3.94 1.66
CA TRP A 41 -10.95 -3.37 2.96
C TRP A 41 -12.17 -2.45 2.88
N MET A 42 -12.26 -1.62 1.82
CA MET A 42 -13.39 -0.73 1.65
C MET A 42 -14.72 -1.48 1.60
N TYR A 43 -14.72 -2.64 0.95
CA TYR A 43 -15.98 -3.34 0.66
C TYR A 43 -16.21 -4.58 1.51
N HIS A 44 -15.37 -4.84 2.51
CA HIS A 44 -15.51 -6.09 3.26
C HIS A 44 -16.80 -6.17 4.08
N LEU A 45 -17.39 -5.03 4.44
CA LEU A 45 -18.63 -5.02 5.22
C LEU A 45 -19.89 -5.06 4.35
N VAL A 46 -19.74 -4.94 3.04
CA VAL A 46 -20.87 -4.89 2.13
C VAL A 46 -20.88 -6.04 1.11
N GLY A 47 -20.16 -7.10 1.41
CA GLY A 47 -20.20 -8.30 0.59
C GLY A 47 -19.10 -8.45 -0.43
N GLY A 48 -18.10 -7.61 -0.39
CA GLY A 48 -16.95 -7.70 -1.28
C GLY A 48 -16.96 -6.67 -2.39
N VAL A 49 -15.88 -6.61 -3.15
CA VAL A 49 -15.68 -5.59 -4.18
C VAL A 49 -16.61 -5.86 -5.36
N PRO A 50 -17.42 -4.87 -5.77
CA PRO A 50 -18.26 -5.04 -6.96
C PRO A 50 -17.41 -5.26 -8.21
N SER A 51 -17.91 -6.03 -9.14
CA SER A 51 -17.15 -6.37 -10.35
C SER A 51 -16.84 -5.17 -11.23
N ASN A 52 -17.60 -4.09 -11.10
CA ASN A 52 -17.37 -2.88 -11.89
C ASN A 52 -16.38 -1.92 -11.22
N VAL A 53 -15.91 -2.25 -10.03
CA VAL A 53 -14.92 -1.42 -9.32
C VAL A 53 -13.55 -2.02 -9.51
N THR A 54 -12.69 -1.31 -10.24
CA THR A 54 -11.37 -1.82 -10.57
C THR A 54 -10.24 -0.86 -10.20
N ALA A 55 -10.58 0.34 -9.75
CA ALA A 55 -9.57 1.35 -9.45
C ALA A 55 -9.76 1.91 -8.06
N VAL A 56 -8.64 2.25 -7.43
CA VAL A 56 -8.63 2.90 -6.13
C VAL A 56 -9.22 4.31 -6.29
N PRO A 57 -10.16 4.70 -5.41
CA PRO A 57 -10.70 6.06 -5.47
C PRO A 57 -9.60 7.10 -5.30
N ALA A 58 -9.76 8.25 -5.94
CA ALA A 58 -8.75 9.29 -5.89
C ALA A 58 -8.36 9.67 -4.45
N LYS A 59 -9.33 9.67 -3.56
CA LYS A 59 -9.07 10.05 -2.16
C LYS A 59 -8.15 9.07 -1.43
N TYR A 60 -7.98 7.86 -1.95
CA TYR A 60 -7.14 6.85 -1.33
C TYR A 60 -5.89 6.53 -2.14
N GLU A 61 -5.63 7.26 -3.22
CA GLU A 61 -4.42 7.01 -4.00
C GLU A 61 -3.16 7.29 -3.19
N SER A 62 -3.17 8.32 -2.36
CA SER A 62 -2.02 8.59 -1.50
C SER A 62 -1.84 7.49 -0.45
N VAL A 63 -2.93 6.92 0.05
CA VAL A 63 -2.84 5.80 0.97
C VAL A 63 -2.16 4.61 0.29
N GLN A 64 -2.53 4.36 -0.97
CA GLN A 64 -1.91 3.28 -1.74
C GLN A 64 -0.39 3.46 -1.83
N ILE A 65 0.03 4.67 -2.15
CA ILE A 65 1.45 4.99 -2.28
C ILE A 65 2.18 4.85 -0.96
N TYR A 66 1.65 5.47 0.09
CA TYR A 66 2.32 5.45 1.39
C TYR A 66 2.29 4.08 2.05
N ALA A 67 1.28 3.25 1.74
CA ALA A 67 1.26 1.88 2.23
C ALA A 67 2.47 1.10 1.72
N VAL A 68 2.76 1.24 0.42
CA VAL A 68 3.92 0.58 -0.16
C VAL A 68 5.21 1.09 0.47
N VAL A 69 5.31 2.41 0.62
CA VAL A 69 6.48 3.02 1.25
C VAL A 69 6.66 2.51 2.67
N ASN A 70 5.57 2.40 3.43
CA ASN A 70 5.64 1.88 4.79
C ASN A 70 6.18 0.45 4.83
N GLY A 71 5.72 -0.39 3.91
CA GLY A 71 6.17 -1.76 3.84
C GLY A 71 7.69 -1.86 3.63
N TRP A 72 8.23 -1.03 2.77
CA TRP A 72 9.67 -1.04 2.49
C TRP A 72 10.48 -0.34 3.56
N THR A 73 9.97 0.77 4.07
CA THR A 73 10.70 1.57 5.06
C THR A 73 10.83 0.82 6.38
N HIS A 74 9.73 0.26 6.85
CA HIS A 74 9.76 -0.46 8.12
C HIS A 74 10.57 -1.74 8.03
N ALA A 75 10.57 -2.38 6.88
CA ALA A 75 11.41 -3.56 6.68
C ALA A 75 12.88 -3.23 6.93
N GLY A 76 13.32 -2.10 6.38
CA GLY A 76 14.69 -1.66 6.58
C GLY A 76 14.99 -1.29 8.02
N THR A 77 14.02 -0.66 8.68
CA THR A 77 14.21 -0.20 10.06
C THR A 77 14.30 -1.36 11.04
N GLU A 78 13.47 -2.34 10.83
CA GLU A 78 13.35 -3.44 11.78
C GLU A 78 14.61 -4.25 11.90
N GLY A 79 15.32 -4.43 10.81
CA GLY A 79 16.55 -5.16 10.84
C GLY A 79 17.76 -4.27 10.79
N GLN A 80 17.64 -3.06 11.28
CA GLN A 80 18.64 -2.03 11.00
C GLN A 80 20.08 -2.42 11.29
N GLY A 81 20.34 -3.07 12.40
CA GLY A 81 21.68 -3.45 12.71
C GLY A 81 22.28 -4.41 11.69
N LEU A 82 21.54 -5.44 11.40
CA LEU A 82 21.96 -6.46 10.46
C LEU A 82 21.92 -5.97 9.03
N SER A 83 20.85 -5.26 8.71
CA SER A 83 20.66 -4.77 7.35
C SER A 83 21.79 -3.84 6.94
N ILE A 84 22.22 -3.00 7.84
CA ILE A 84 23.29 -2.07 7.54
C ILE A 84 24.60 -2.80 7.32
N GLU A 85 24.87 -3.79 8.12
CA GLU A 85 26.08 -4.57 7.97
C GLU A 85 26.15 -5.28 6.64
N ASN A 86 25.04 -5.88 6.29
CA ASN A 86 24.96 -6.58 5.03
C ASN A 86 24.87 -5.63 3.86
N GLY A 87 24.47 -4.41 4.14
CA GLY A 87 24.34 -3.38 3.12
C GLY A 87 23.34 -3.73 2.09
N VAL A 88 22.38 -4.56 2.43
CA VAL A 88 21.81 -5.24 1.35
C VAL A 88 20.35 -5.08 1.16
N HIS A 89 19.57 -5.73 1.94
CA HIS A 89 18.19 -5.84 1.56
C HIS A 89 17.27 -5.22 2.54
N ARG A 90 16.21 -4.69 2.00
CA ARG A 90 15.01 -4.43 2.74
C ARG A 90 14.00 -5.42 2.24
N ASP A 91 13.51 -6.27 3.12
CA ASP A 91 12.42 -7.16 2.76
C ASP A 91 11.13 -6.42 2.97
N PHE A 92 10.20 -6.59 2.03
CA PHE A 92 8.92 -5.91 2.12
C PHE A 92 8.09 -6.48 3.28
N LYS A 93 7.57 -5.59 4.11
CA LYS A 93 6.71 -5.95 5.23
C LYS A 93 5.25 -5.79 4.84
N TYR A 94 4.66 -6.88 4.41
CA TYR A 94 3.27 -6.87 3.99
C TYR A 94 2.33 -6.46 5.14
N THR A 95 2.63 -6.89 6.36
CA THR A 95 1.82 -6.54 7.52
C THR A 95 1.82 -5.04 7.78
N ASP A 96 2.94 -4.38 7.60
CA ASP A 96 3.01 -2.92 7.79
C ASP A 96 2.21 -2.20 6.73
N MET A 97 2.22 -2.71 5.50
CA MET A 97 1.39 -2.17 4.44
C MET A 97 -0.09 -2.30 4.78
N LEU A 98 -0.51 -3.48 5.24
CA LEU A 98 -1.90 -3.71 5.60
C LEU A 98 -2.34 -2.84 6.77
N ASP A 99 -1.48 -2.71 7.78
CA ASP A 99 -1.80 -1.88 8.94
C ASP A 99 -1.99 -0.43 8.52
N TYR A 100 -1.13 0.06 7.65
CA TYR A 100 -1.28 1.43 7.17
C TYR A 100 -2.62 1.62 6.44
N ILE A 101 -2.97 0.66 5.59
CA ILE A 101 -4.23 0.73 4.84
C ILE A 101 -5.41 0.73 5.82
N ARG A 102 -5.43 -0.19 6.76
CA ARG A 102 -6.54 -0.32 7.69
C ARG A 102 -6.70 0.87 8.60
N ASN A 103 -5.62 1.55 8.89
CA ASN A 103 -5.66 2.75 9.72
C ASN A 103 -6.05 4.01 8.95
N ASN A 104 -5.99 3.97 7.63
CA ASN A 104 -6.20 5.17 6.81
C ASN A 104 -7.32 5.06 5.79
N VAL A 105 -7.99 3.92 5.71
CA VAL A 105 -9.10 3.71 4.78
C VAL A 105 -10.34 3.32 5.60
N LEU A 106 -11.42 4.02 5.36
CA LEU A 106 -12.68 3.72 6.05
C LEU A 106 -13.49 2.71 5.24
N PRO A 107 -13.95 1.63 5.88
CA PRO A 107 -14.82 0.69 5.19
C PRO A 107 -16.16 1.34 4.83
N ILE A 108 -16.72 0.91 3.71
CA ILE A 108 -18.03 1.37 3.30
C ILE A 108 -19.07 0.64 4.14
N VAL A 109 -20.01 1.41 4.68
CA VAL A 109 -21.12 0.86 5.46
C VAL A 109 -22.37 0.99 4.63
N ARG A 110 -23.18 -0.06 4.64
CA ARG A 110 -24.42 -0.06 3.88
C ARG A 110 -25.45 0.77 4.63
N VAL A 111 -25.53 2.04 4.26
CA VAL A 111 -26.42 2.98 4.94
C VAL A 111 -27.87 2.52 4.91
N GLY A 112 -28.29 1.97 3.77
CA GLY A 112 -29.65 1.47 3.65
C GLY A 112 -29.97 0.36 4.65
N ALA A 113 -29.01 -0.52 4.89
CA ALA A 113 -29.19 -1.58 5.87
C ALA A 113 -29.28 -1.02 7.29
N VAL A 114 -28.48 0.00 7.56
CA VAL A 114 -28.49 0.65 8.86
C VAL A 114 -29.81 1.36 9.10
N SER A 115 -30.27 2.11 8.12
CA SER A 115 -31.49 2.87 8.27
C SER A 115 -32.74 2.01 8.28
N ALA A 116 -32.64 0.81 7.77
CA ALA A 116 -33.75 -0.12 7.80
C ALA A 116 -33.98 -0.74 9.17
N SER A 117 -33.00 -0.63 10.02
CA SER A 117 -33.09 -1.26 11.33
C SER A 117 -33.84 -0.41 12.35
#